data_fa237f9ac9d597bfe0874c0469fde796
#
_entry.id   fa237f9ac9d597bfe0874c0469fde796
#
_cell.length_a   1.000
_cell.length_b   1.000
_cell.length_c   1.000
_cell.angle_alpha   90.00
_cell.angle_beta   90.00
_cell.angle_gamma   90.00
#
_symmetry.space_group_name_H-M   'P 1'
#
loop_
_entity.id
_entity.type
_entity.pdbx_description
1 polymer ?
#
loop_
_entity_poly.entity_id
_entity_poly.type
_entity_poly.pdbx_seq_one_letter_code
_entity_poly.pdbx_strand_id
1 'polypeptide(L)'
;KLPKEKLSCVEYRDQVDITRPETLAEALQDAAVVINLAGLVSFARRDRERLHEVNVHGAQHVLGACAQLPKLKRLLHLSSTAALGYADHRIDESHDFPWETHPHLHYSRSKYLANAALDASSVPTNIVFPPMVLGAGDTATTPNIFAFVGGKRRLIVPPGTNSFIEVRDLARALRLVLERAEPKENYIAASEAVRFRELFATAAEL
;
A
#
# COMPACT_ATOMS: atom_id res chain seq x y z
N LYS A 1 10.77 -18.82 -0.30
CA LYS A 1 12.00 -18.58 -1.11
C LYS A 1 11.64 -18.82 -2.58
N LEU A 2 12.02 -17.91 -3.48
CA LEU A 2 11.86 -18.11 -4.92
C LEU A 2 12.78 -19.26 -5.40
N PRO A 3 12.37 -20.04 -6.43
CA PRO A 3 13.24 -21.02 -7.05
C PRO A 3 14.50 -20.36 -7.61
N LYS A 4 15.66 -20.99 -7.44
CA LYS A 4 16.97 -20.42 -7.87
C LYS A 4 16.99 -20.01 -9.34
N GLU A 5 16.30 -20.75 -10.22
CA GLU A 5 16.19 -20.47 -11.66
C GLU A 5 15.44 -19.14 -11.96
N LYS A 6 14.51 -18.72 -11.08
CA LYS A 6 13.82 -17.42 -11.20
C LYS A 6 14.59 -16.25 -10.60
N LEU A 7 15.68 -16.52 -9.87
CA LEU A 7 16.51 -15.49 -9.25
C LEU A 7 17.64 -15.00 -10.17
N SER A 8 17.94 -15.72 -11.25
CA SER A 8 19.01 -15.35 -12.19
C SER A 8 18.73 -14.06 -12.97
N CYS A 9 17.47 -13.61 -13.01
CA CYS A 9 17.05 -12.35 -13.64
C CYS A 9 16.69 -11.24 -12.62
N VAL A 10 16.99 -11.45 -11.34
CA VAL A 10 16.71 -10.48 -10.28
C VAL A 10 18.01 -9.83 -9.84
N GLU A 11 18.08 -8.51 -9.99
CA GLU A 11 19.13 -7.67 -9.45
C GLU A 11 18.65 -6.97 -8.18
N TYR A 12 19.44 -7.03 -7.13
CA TYR A 12 19.17 -6.33 -5.87
C TYR A 12 20.06 -5.09 -5.77
N ARG A 13 19.44 -3.95 -5.44
CA ARG A 13 20.11 -2.66 -5.24
C ARG A 13 19.77 -2.11 -3.86
N ASP A 14 20.68 -2.28 -2.90
CA ASP A 14 20.45 -1.98 -1.48
C ASP A 14 20.48 -0.49 -1.13
N GLN A 15 21.00 0.37 -2.02
CA GLN A 15 21.22 1.80 -1.73
C GLN A 15 20.14 2.72 -2.29
N VAL A 16 19.00 2.18 -2.69
CA VAL A 16 17.89 2.96 -3.24
C VAL A 16 16.95 3.40 -2.11
N ASP A 17 16.80 4.70 -1.96
CA ASP A 17 15.93 5.31 -0.94
C ASP A 17 15.01 6.33 -1.60
N ILE A 18 13.69 6.11 -1.50
CA ILE A 18 12.70 7.01 -2.11
C ILE A 18 12.69 8.42 -1.52
N THR A 19 13.24 8.61 -0.31
CA THR A 19 13.40 9.96 0.28
C THR A 19 14.58 10.71 -0.30
N ARG A 20 15.44 10.03 -1.06
CA ARG A 20 16.61 10.58 -1.74
C ARG A 20 16.50 10.42 -3.26
N PRO A 21 15.94 11.43 -3.97
CA PRO A 21 15.62 11.32 -5.40
C PRO A 21 16.84 11.01 -6.28
N GLU A 22 18.04 11.40 -5.88
CA GLU A 22 19.29 11.11 -6.60
C GLU A 22 19.58 9.62 -6.70
N THR A 23 19.08 8.78 -5.78
CA THR A 23 19.27 7.33 -5.80
C THR A 23 18.33 6.63 -6.79
N LEU A 24 17.26 7.29 -7.21
CA LEU A 24 16.23 6.70 -8.08
C LEU A 24 16.61 6.72 -9.55
N ALA A 25 17.32 7.75 -10.01
CA ALA A 25 17.62 7.94 -11.43
C ALA A 25 18.39 6.74 -12.02
N GLU A 26 19.46 6.32 -11.37
CA GLU A 26 20.24 5.16 -11.77
C GLU A 26 19.47 3.84 -11.55
N ALA A 27 18.76 3.73 -10.44
CA ALA A 27 18.03 2.51 -10.09
C ALA A 27 16.90 2.20 -11.08
N LEU A 28 16.28 3.22 -11.65
CA LEU A 28 15.12 3.09 -12.53
C LEU A 28 15.47 3.24 -14.03
N GLN A 29 16.73 3.56 -14.38
CA GLN A 29 17.11 3.72 -15.78
C GLN A 29 16.69 2.50 -16.58
N ASP A 30 16.20 2.69 -17.80
CA ASP A 30 15.69 1.66 -18.69
C ASP A 30 14.44 0.88 -18.21
N ALA A 31 13.86 1.20 -17.08
CA ALA A 31 12.66 0.53 -16.61
C ALA A 31 11.46 0.83 -17.54
N ALA A 32 10.80 -0.23 -17.99
CA ALA A 32 9.54 -0.12 -18.73
C ALA A 32 8.32 -0.14 -17.78
N VAL A 33 8.46 -0.74 -16.62
CA VAL A 33 7.43 -0.80 -15.57
C VAL A 33 8.10 -0.54 -14.24
N VAL A 34 7.51 0.34 -13.47
CA VAL A 34 7.93 0.62 -12.09
C VAL A 34 6.79 0.22 -11.14
N ILE A 35 7.09 -0.54 -10.10
CA ILE A 35 6.15 -0.89 -9.05
C ILE A 35 6.63 -0.26 -7.75
N ASN A 36 5.94 0.78 -7.28
CA ASN A 36 6.25 1.43 -6.02
C ASN A 36 5.45 0.79 -4.88
N LEU A 37 6.13 -0.06 -4.11
CA LEU A 37 5.59 -0.70 -2.90
C LEU A 37 6.11 -0.02 -1.62
N ALA A 38 6.98 0.98 -1.75
CA ALA A 38 7.57 1.64 -0.61
C ALA A 38 6.54 2.52 0.11
N GLY A 39 6.59 2.49 1.43
CA GLY A 39 5.73 3.29 2.27
C GLY A 39 5.92 2.99 3.75
N LEU A 40 5.66 4.00 4.57
CA LEU A 40 5.67 3.89 6.02
C LEU A 40 4.24 3.74 6.53
N VAL A 41 4.02 2.77 7.41
CA VAL A 41 2.77 2.61 8.17
C VAL A 41 3.03 2.99 9.62
N SER A 42 2.39 4.03 10.10
CA SER A 42 2.38 4.41 11.52
C SER A 42 1.12 5.19 11.86
N PHE A 43 0.57 4.92 13.03
CA PHE A 43 -0.56 5.67 13.60
C PHE A 43 -0.12 6.58 14.75
N ALA A 44 1.19 6.61 15.05
CA ALA A 44 1.74 7.45 16.10
C ALA A 44 1.88 8.91 15.64
N ARG A 45 1.37 9.84 16.43
CA ARG A 45 1.42 11.28 16.12
C ARG A 45 2.85 11.81 15.91
N ARG A 46 3.83 11.23 16.63
CA ARG A 46 5.25 11.59 16.50
C ARG A 46 5.82 11.31 15.12
N ASP A 47 5.24 10.37 14.36
CA ASP A 47 5.73 9.95 13.05
C ASP A 47 5.13 10.76 11.89
N ARG A 48 4.36 11.84 12.19
CA ARG A 48 3.66 12.64 11.18
C ARG A 48 4.58 13.17 10.09
N GLU A 49 5.71 13.73 10.48
CA GLU A 49 6.67 14.31 9.52
C GLU A 49 7.33 13.23 8.68
N ARG A 50 7.70 12.11 9.30
CA ARG A 50 8.27 10.96 8.61
C ARG A 50 7.28 10.29 7.65
N LEU A 51 6.00 10.22 8.03
CA LEU A 51 4.93 9.78 7.12
C LEU A 51 4.81 10.67 5.89
N HIS A 52 4.92 11.99 6.07
CA HIS A 52 4.88 12.93 4.96
C HIS A 52 6.12 12.79 4.07
N GLU A 53 7.31 12.72 4.66
CA GLU A 53 8.57 12.53 3.95
C GLU A 53 8.57 11.24 3.11
N VAL A 54 8.23 10.11 3.71
CA VAL A 54 8.29 8.81 3.02
C VAL A 54 7.11 8.63 2.06
N ASN A 55 5.87 8.85 2.53
CA ASN A 55 4.70 8.50 1.72
C ASN A 55 4.37 9.55 0.67
N VAL A 56 4.55 10.85 0.99
CA VAL A 56 4.20 11.93 0.05
C VAL A 56 5.40 12.28 -0.81
N HIS A 57 6.49 12.78 -0.21
CA HIS A 57 7.66 13.19 -0.98
C HIS A 57 8.32 11.99 -1.67
N GLY A 58 8.42 10.82 -0.99
CA GLY A 58 8.95 9.62 -1.62
C GLY A 58 8.15 9.19 -2.86
N ALA A 59 6.81 9.23 -2.81
CA ALA A 59 5.98 8.95 -3.98
C ALA A 59 6.18 9.99 -5.09
N GLN A 60 6.31 11.28 -4.74
CA GLN A 60 6.60 12.36 -5.69
C GLN A 60 8.00 12.21 -6.33
N HIS A 61 9.01 11.77 -5.58
CA HIS A 61 10.33 11.49 -6.12
C HIS A 61 10.31 10.32 -7.12
N VAL A 62 9.61 9.23 -6.77
CA VAL A 62 9.41 8.10 -7.70
C VAL A 62 8.68 8.57 -8.96
N LEU A 63 7.62 9.37 -8.81
CA LEU A 63 6.88 9.96 -9.93
C LEU A 63 7.78 10.82 -10.82
N GLY A 64 8.59 11.72 -10.23
CA GLY A 64 9.52 12.59 -10.93
C GLY A 64 10.59 11.80 -11.70
N ALA A 65 11.14 10.74 -11.09
CA ALA A 65 12.05 9.84 -11.76
C ALA A 65 11.37 9.11 -12.93
N CYS A 66 10.15 8.61 -12.74
CA CYS A 66 9.36 7.95 -13.78
C CYS A 66 9.07 8.88 -14.98
N ALA A 67 8.81 10.16 -14.73
CA ALA A 67 8.56 11.15 -15.78
C ALA A 67 9.76 11.36 -16.74
N GLN A 68 10.97 10.99 -16.31
CA GLN A 68 12.19 11.10 -17.11
C GLN A 68 12.52 9.81 -17.89
N LEU A 69 11.76 8.73 -17.71
CA LEU A 69 12.03 7.44 -18.33
C LEU A 69 11.39 7.35 -19.73
N PRO A 70 12.18 7.35 -20.81
CA PRO A 70 11.64 7.38 -22.18
C PRO A 70 10.91 6.07 -22.58
N LYS A 71 11.19 4.97 -21.88
CA LYS A 71 10.60 3.65 -22.14
C LYS A 71 9.48 3.28 -21.16
N LEU A 72 9.13 4.17 -20.23
CA LEU A 72 8.15 3.86 -19.22
C LEU A 72 6.75 3.62 -19.83
N LYS A 73 6.22 2.45 -19.57
CA LYS A 73 4.86 2.07 -19.96
C LYS A 73 3.87 2.21 -18.81
N ARG A 74 4.34 2.00 -17.56
CA ARG A 74 3.47 1.97 -16.40
C ARG A 74 4.22 2.23 -15.08
N LEU A 75 3.63 3.09 -14.24
CA LEU A 75 3.92 3.17 -12.82
C LEU A 75 2.74 2.58 -12.03
N LEU A 76 2.94 1.51 -11.32
CA LEU A 76 1.97 0.94 -10.38
C LEU A 76 2.33 1.38 -8.96
N HIS A 77 1.41 2.07 -8.29
CA HIS A 77 1.60 2.53 -6.91
C HIS A 77 0.72 1.76 -5.94
N LEU A 78 1.31 1.16 -4.92
CA LEU A 78 0.59 0.53 -3.83
C LEU A 78 0.22 1.56 -2.76
N SER A 79 -1.05 1.93 -2.76
CA SER A 79 -1.63 2.82 -1.76
C SER A 79 -2.19 2.05 -0.56
N SER A 80 -3.35 2.41 -0.10
CA SER A 80 -4.13 1.73 0.95
C SER A 80 -5.58 2.19 0.87
N THR A 81 -6.54 1.33 1.24
CA THR A 81 -7.94 1.75 1.43
C THR A 81 -8.07 2.86 2.47
N ALA A 82 -7.09 2.98 3.39
CA ALA A 82 -7.02 4.09 4.33
C ALA A 82 -6.95 5.47 3.64
N ALA A 83 -6.46 5.55 2.40
CA ALA A 83 -6.42 6.79 1.60
C ALA A 83 -7.80 7.21 1.08
N LEU A 84 -8.78 6.32 1.09
CA LEU A 84 -10.17 6.59 0.72
C LEU A 84 -11.00 7.05 1.93
N GLY A 85 -10.43 7.04 3.15
CA GLY A 85 -11.14 7.38 4.37
C GLY A 85 -12.02 6.25 4.88
N TYR A 86 -13.18 6.62 5.44
CA TYR A 86 -14.16 5.67 5.97
C TYR A 86 -15.59 6.20 5.77
N ALA A 87 -16.54 5.28 5.74
CA ALA A 87 -17.97 5.59 5.69
C ALA A 87 -18.76 4.51 6.47
N ASP A 88 -20.03 4.75 6.69
CA ASP A 88 -20.98 3.79 7.27
C ASP A 88 -21.61 2.84 6.22
N HIS A 89 -21.22 3.02 4.97
CA HIS A 89 -21.64 2.24 3.82
C HIS A 89 -20.42 1.72 3.04
N ARG A 90 -20.68 0.89 2.03
CA ARG A 90 -19.63 0.41 1.13
C ARG A 90 -19.15 1.55 0.25
N ILE A 91 -17.83 1.73 0.18
CA ILE A 91 -17.15 2.72 -0.67
C ILE A 91 -16.49 2.05 -1.86
N ASP A 92 -16.27 2.84 -2.91
CA ASP A 92 -15.50 2.47 -4.10
C ASP A 92 -14.33 3.45 -4.30
N GLU A 93 -13.62 3.33 -5.41
CA GLU A 93 -12.44 4.11 -5.75
C GLU A 93 -12.73 5.60 -5.98
N SER A 94 -13.99 5.98 -6.19
CA SER A 94 -14.44 7.36 -6.39
C SER A 94 -14.83 8.07 -5.10
N HIS A 95 -14.77 7.37 -3.95
CA HIS A 95 -15.18 7.93 -2.67
C HIS A 95 -14.36 9.17 -2.31
N ASP A 96 -15.07 10.27 -2.07
CA ASP A 96 -14.51 11.55 -1.64
C ASP A 96 -14.67 11.70 -0.13
N PHE A 97 -13.54 11.76 0.57
CA PHE A 97 -13.50 11.88 2.02
C PHE A 97 -13.06 13.29 2.43
N PRO A 98 -13.73 13.93 3.39
CA PRO A 98 -13.44 15.32 3.78
C PRO A 98 -12.15 15.43 4.61
N TRP A 99 -11.00 15.28 3.97
CA TRP A 99 -9.66 15.26 4.60
C TRP A 99 -9.34 16.51 5.42
N GLU A 100 -9.93 17.65 5.07
CA GLU A 100 -9.72 18.93 5.75
C GLU A 100 -10.23 18.91 7.19
N THR A 101 -11.29 18.14 7.44
CA THR A 101 -11.90 18.02 8.77
C THR A 101 -11.26 16.92 9.62
N HIS A 102 -10.35 16.13 9.05
CA HIS A 102 -9.72 14.98 9.70
C HIS A 102 -8.17 15.08 9.73
N PRO A 103 -7.59 16.19 10.22
CA PRO A 103 -6.14 16.42 10.18
C PRO A 103 -5.33 15.44 11.06
N HIS A 104 -5.99 14.74 11.97
CA HIS A 104 -5.38 13.78 12.90
C HIS A 104 -5.11 12.40 12.28
N LEU A 105 -5.70 12.09 11.12
CA LEU A 105 -5.50 10.83 10.40
C LEU A 105 -4.20 10.87 9.55
N HIS A 106 -3.05 11.04 10.21
CA HIS A 106 -1.78 11.33 9.54
C HIS A 106 -1.37 10.30 8.49
N TYR A 107 -1.48 9.00 8.79
CA TYR A 107 -1.17 7.93 7.84
C TYR A 107 -2.09 7.99 6.61
N SER A 108 -3.39 7.95 6.84
CA SER A 108 -4.41 7.96 5.79
C SER A 108 -4.26 9.19 4.88
N ARG A 109 -4.09 10.35 5.50
CA ARG A 109 -3.88 11.61 4.76
C ARG A 109 -2.57 11.59 3.96
N SER A 110 -1.49 11.00 4.47
CA SER A 110 -0.24 10.89 3.72
C SER A 110 -0.39 10.03 2.46
N LYS A 111 -1.16 8.94 2.54
CA LYS A 111 -1.47 8.10 1.37
C LYS A 111 -2.40 8.81 0.38
N TYR A 112 -3.40 9.54 0.87
CA TYR A 112 -4.27 10.38 0.03
C TYR A 112 -3.47 11.44 -0.75
N LEU A 113 -2.59 12.19 -0.09
CA LEU A 113 -1.77 13.24 -0.72
C LEU A 113 -0.82 12.66 -1.78
N ALA A 114 -0.26 11.49 -1.53
CA ALA A 114 0.55 10.77 -2.53
C ALA A 114 -0.29 10.42 -3.77
N ASN A 115 -1.49 9.88 -3.58
CA ASN A 115 -2.38 9.52 -4.68
C ASN A 115 -2.79 10.75 -5.50
N ALA A 116 -3.15 11.85 -4.84
CA ALA A 116 -3.51 13.10 -5.51
C ALA A 116 -2.40 13.62 -6.45
N ALA A 117 -1.14 13.52 -6.02
CA ALA A 117 0.01 13.89 -6.86
C ALA A 117 0.17 12.96 -8.07
N LEU A 118 -0.05 11.65 -7.89
CA LEU A 118 0.02 10.66 -8.96
C LEU A 118 -1.12 10.83 -9.98
N ASP A 119 -2.34 11.06 -9.51
CA ASP A 119 -3.52 11.26 -10.37
C ASP A 119 -3.41 12.54 -11.20
N ALA A 120 -2.88 13.62 -10.62
CA ALA A 120 -2.66 14.90 -11.31
C ALA A 120 -1.54 14.86 -12.36
N SER A 121 -0.69 13.84 -12.37
CA SER A 121 0.45 13.75 -13.28
C SER A 121 0.06 13.22 -14.67
N SER A 122 0.91 13.47 -15.67
CA SER A 122 0.79 12.86 -17.00
C SER A 122 1.45 11.47 -17.10
N VAL A 123 2.15 11.01 -16.07
CA VAL A 123 2.77 9.69 -16.06
C VAL A 123 1.68 8.60 -16.08
N PRO A 124 1.83 7.55 -16.90
CA PRO A 124 0.86 6.47 -16.97
C PRO A 124 0.85 5.64 -15.68
N THR A 125 0.00 6.04 -14.73
CA THR A 125 -0.07 5.46 -13.38
C THR A 125 -1.33 4.61 -13.21
N ASN A 126 -1.23 3.57 -12.36
CA ASN A 126 -2.38 2.95 -11.69
C ASN A 126 -2.12 2.94 -10.19
N ILE A 127 -3.16 3.16 -9.41
CA ILE A 127 -3.10 3.08 -7.95
C ILE A 127 -3.93 1.89 -7.50
N VAL A 128 -3.33 1.05 -6.65
CA VAL A 128 -4.05 -0.07 -6.03
C VAL A 128 -4.18 0.20 -4.54
N PHE A 129 -5.40 0.03 -4.04
CA PHE A 129 -5.78 0.26 -2.65
C PHE A 129 -6.04 -1.07 -1.93
N PRO A 130 -5.02 -1.72 -1.38
CA PRO A 130 -5.26 -2.86 -0.52
C PRO A 130 -5.79 -2.40 0.84
N PRO A 131 -6.64 -3.22 1.48
CA PRO A 131 -6.97 -3.08 2.89
C PRO A 131 -5.82 -3.65 3.74
N MET A 132 -6.14 -4.24 4.89
CA MET A 132 -5.15 -4.93 5.71
C MET A 132 -4.63 -6.18 5.00
N VAL A 133 -3.34 -6.19 4.71
CA VAL A 133 -2.67 -7.32 4.04
C VAL A 133 -2.19 -8.32 5.09
N LEU A 134 -2.54 -9.58 4.92
CA LEU A 134 -2.15 -10.68 5.80
C LEU A 134 -1.41 -11.75 4.99
N GLY A 135 -0.61 -12.55 5.64
CA GLY A 135 -0.05 -13.75 5.03
C GLY A 135 1.41 -14.02 5.34
N ALA A 136 1.95 -15.00 4.64
CA ALA A 136 3.32 -15.46 4.83
C ALA A 136 4.35 -14.37 4.51
N GLY A 137 5.29 -14.15 5.42
CA GLY A 137 6.32 -13.11 5.29
C GLY A 137 5.95 -11.77 5.91
N ASP A 138 4.70 -11.60 6.37
CA ASP A 138 4.31 -10.41 7.15
C ASP A 138 4.98 -10.46 8.53
N THR A 139 5.72 -9.41 8.84
CA THR A 139 6.46 -9.28 10.12
C THR A 139 5.78 -8.31 11.09
N ALA A 140 4.66 -7.72 10.71
CA ALA A 140 4.00 -6.69 11.49
C ALA A 140 2.53 -7.02 11.79
N THR A 141 1.67 -7.04 10.79
CA THR A 141 0.21 -7.12 10.99
C THR A 141 -0.22 -8.47 11.52
N THR A 142 0.14 -9.55 10.81
CA THR A 142 -0.22 -10.92 11.20
C THR A 142 0.34 -11.30 12.57
N PRO A 143 1.65 -11.08 12.88
CA PRO A 143 2.18 -11.36 14.21
C PRO A 143 1.51 -10.54 15.32
N ASN A 144 1.14 -9.27 15.06
CA ASN A 144 0.47 -8.44 16.05
C ASN A 144 -0.95 -8.94 16.36
N ILE A 145 -1.68 -9.50 15.39
CA ILE A 145 -2.98 -10.14 15.62
C ILE A 145 -2.81 -11.31 16.58
N PHE A 146 -1.86 -12.22 16.33
CA PHE A 146 -1.58 -13.37 17.21
C PHE A 146 -1.07 -12.92 18.58
N ALA A 147 -0.20 -11.93 18.66
CA ALA A 147 0.26 -11.37 19.94
C ALA A 147 -0.89 -10.73 20.74
N PHE A 148 -1.89 -10.16 20.06
CA PHE A 148 -3.05 -9.58 20.72
C PHE A 148 -3.96 -10.65 21.36
N VAL A 149 -4.13 -11.81 20.73
CA VAL A 149 -4.96 -12.92 21.28
C VAL A 149 -4.18 -13.82 22.24
N GLY A 150 -2.87 -13.96 22.04
CA GLY A 150 -2.02 -14.91 22.76
C GLY A 150 -2.06 -14.76 24.28
N GLY A 151 -2.36 -15.84 24.98
CA GLY A 151 -2.35 -15.93 26.45
C GLY A 151 -3.44 -15.17 27.20
N LYS A 152 -4.40 -14.54 26.54
CA LYS A 152 -5.45 -13.75 27.19
C LYS A 152 -6.71 -14.59 27.44
N ARG A 153 -7.15 -14.62 28.70
CA ARG A 153 -8.43 -15.26 29.09
C ARG A 153 -9.67 -14.47 28.65
N ARG A 154 -9.55 -13.18 28.41
CA ARG A 154 -10.60 -12.28 27.91
C ARG A 154 -10.01 -11.25 26.97
N LEU A 155 -10.64 -11.09 25.83
CA LEU A 155 -10.29 -10.08 24.82
C LEU A 155 -11.40 -9.04 24.74
N ILE A 156 -11.02 -7.76 24.82
CA ILE A 156 -11.91 -6.67 24.44
C ILE A 156 -11.58 -6.37 22.97
N VAL A 157 -12.50 -6.76 22.09
CA VAL A 157 -12.37 -6.57 20.66
C VAL A 157 -13.17 -5.34 20.26
N PRO A 158 -12.60 -4.40 19.49
CA PRO A 158 -13.34 -3.24 19.01
C PRO A 158 -14.52 -3.70 18.13
N PRO A 159 -15.64 -2.98 18.17
CA PRO A 159 -16.73 -3.20 17.22
C PRO A 159 -16.26 -2.80 15.82
N GLY A 160 -16.93 -3.34 14.79
CA GLY A 160 -16.69 -2.98 13.39
C GLY A 160 -16.20 -4.13 12.54
N THR A 161 -16.02 -3.77 11.28
CA THR A 161 -15.64 -4.67 10.19
C THR A 161 -14.47 -4.03 9.45
N ASN A 162 -13.55 -4.84 8.97
CA ASN A 162 -12.52 -4.40 8.05
C ASN A 162 -12.39 -5.40 6.89
N SER A 163 -11.94 -4.93 5.76
CA SER A 163 -11.57 -5.80 4.67
C SER A 163 -10.12 -6.26 4.82
N PHE A 164 -9.84 -7.42 4.28
CA PHE A 164 -8.51 -8.03 4.29
C PHE A 164 -8.17 -8.53 2.89
N ILE A 165 -6.89 -8.80 2.65
CA ILE A 165 -6.43 -9.51 1.47
C ILE A 165 -5.22 -10.37 1.84
N GLU A 166 -5.14 -11.58 1.30
CA GLU A 166 -3.95 -12.42 1.43
C GLU A 166 -2.85 -11.91 0.47
N VAL A 167 -1.60 -11.90 0.92
CA VAL A 167 -0.47 -11.28 0.20
C VAL A 167 -0.27 -11.85 -1.21
N ARG A 168 -0.53 -13.14 -1.44
CA ARG A 168 -0.40 -13.76 -2.77
C ARG A 168 -1.55 -13.35 -3.70
N ASP A 169 -2.74 -13.11 -3.15
CA ASP A 169 -3.87 -12.60 -3.91
C ASP A 169 -3.66 -11.12 -4.27
N LEU A 170 -3.07 -10.34 -3.35
CA LEU A 170 -2.63 -8.99 -3.68
C LEU A 170 -1.59 -9.01 -4.82
N ALA A 171 -0.59 -9.88 -4.75
CA ALA A 171 0.41 -10.00 -5.82
C ALA A 171 -0.21 -10.39 -7.17
N ARG A 172 -1.23 -11.28 -7.18
CA ARG A 172 -2.01 -11.60 -8.37
C ARG A 172 -2.80 -10.40 -8.89
N ALA A 173 -3.44 -9.63 -8.00
CA ALA A 173 -4.17 -8.42 -8.36
C ALA A 173 -3.24 -7.38 -9.00
N LEU A 174 -2.06 -7.10 -8.41
CA LEU A 174 -1.07 -6.20 -8.98
C LEU A 174 -0.64 -6.62 -10.39
N ARG A 175 -0.41 -7.93 -10.60
CA ARG A 175 -0.08 -8.47 -11.91
C ARG A 175 -1.22 -8.27 -12.91
N LEU A 176 -2.46 -8.54 -12.52
CA LEU A 176 -3.62 -8.36 -13.39
C LEU A 176 -3.82 -6.89 -13.78
N VAL A 177 -3.59 -5.95 -12.86
CA VAL A 177 -3.63 -4.52 -13.17
C VAL A 177 -2.57 -4.16 -14.20
N LEU A 178 -1.34 -4.66 -14.07
CA LEU A 178 -0.28 -4.41 -15.05
C LEU A 178 -0.58 -5.01 -16.43
N GLU A 179 -1.26 -6.15 -16.48
CA GLU A 179 -1.55 -6.89 -17.73
C GLU A 179 -2.80 -6.36 -18.44
N ARG A 180 -3.79 -5.79 -17.73
CA ARG A 180 -5.14 -5.57 -18.26
C ARG A 180 -5.72 -4.18 -18.08
N ALA A 181 -5.28 -3.43 -17.06
CA ALA A 181 -5.84 -2.11 -16.77
C ALA A 181 -5.30 -1.03 -17.71
N GLU A 182 -6.14 -0.07 -18.03
CA GLU A 182 -5.70 1.14 -18.70
C GLU A 182 -4.98 2.09 -17.72
N PRO A 183 -4.07 2.96 -18.19
CA PRO A 183 -3.47 4.00 -17.36
C PRO A 183 -4.55 4.88 -16.70
N LYS A 184 -4.33 5.25 -15.45
CA LYS A 184 -5.22 6.08 -14.62
C LYS A 184 -6.47 5.36 -14.09
N GLU A 185 -6.67 4.09 -14.39
CA GLU A 185 -7.65 3.28 -13.69
C GLU A 185 -7.09 2.84 -12.35
N ASN A 186 -7.82 3.07 -11.28
CA ASN A 186 -7.45 2.76 -9.91
C ASN A 186 -8.34 1.64 -9.36
N TYR A 187 -7.84 0.82 -8.43
CA TYR A 187 -8.53 -0.39 -8.00
C TYR A 187 -8.41 -0.65 -6.50
N ILE A 188 -9.53 -0.93 -5.85
CA ILE A 188 -9.53 -1.53 -4.52
C ILE A 188 -9.28 -3.04 -4.66
N ALA A 189 -8.16 -3.51 -4.12
CA ALA A 189 -7.83 -4.93 -4.09
C ALA A 189 -8.16 -5.51 -2.72
N ALA A 190 -9.39 -5.96 -2.53
CA ALA A 190 -9.89 -6.48 -1.26
C ALA A 190 -10.56 -7.83 -1.45
N SER A 191 -10.48 -8.68 -0.42
CA SER A 191 -11.32 -9.86 -0.24
C SER A 191 -12.58 -9.48 0.55
N GLU A 192 -13.16 -10.43 1.26
CA GLU A 192 -14.34 -10.20 2.07
C GLU A 192 -14.09 -9.26 3.24
N ALA A 193 -15.15 -8.56 3.66
CA ALA A 193 -15.16 -7.81 4.90
C ALA A 193 -15.45 -8.75 6.07
N VAL A 194 -14.56 -8.74 7.08
CA VAL A 194 -14.62 -9.61 8.24
C VAL A 194 -14.82 -8.76 9.50
N ARG A 195 -15.70 -9.19 10.40
CA ARG A 195 -15.85 -8.54 11.70
C ARG A 195 -14.61 -8.81 12.56
N PHE A 196 -14.13 -7.81 13.27
CA PHE A 196 -12.98 -7.97 14.15
C PHE A 196 -13.16 -9.12 15.15
N ARG A 197 -14.36 -9.32 15.68
CA ARG A 197 -14.64 -10.44 16.59
C ARG A 197 -14.41 -11.82 15.94
N GLU A 198 -14.73 -11.96 14.66
CA GLU A 198 -14.56 -13.21 13.91
C GLU A 198 -13.08 -13.44 13.62
N LEU A 199 -12.36 -12.39 13.17
CA LEU A 199 -10.92 -12.45 12.97
C LEU A 199 -10.18 -12.90 14.24
N PHE A 200 -10.46 -12.25 15.38
CA PHE A 200 -9.79 -12.56 16.62
C PHE A 200 -10.23 -13.91 17.23
N ALA A 201 -11.48 -14.35 17.01
CA ALA A 201 -11.92 -15.68 17.41
C ALA A 201 -11.15 -16.75 16.63
N THR A 202 -11.10 -16.65 15.31
CA THR A 202 -10.32 -17.57 14.46
C THR A 202 -8.83 -17.58 14.83
N ALA A 203 -8.23 -16.41 15.08
CA ALA A 203 -6.83 -16.35 15.49
C ALA A 203 -6.56 -16.96 16.87
N ALA A 204 -7.57 -17.04 17.73
CA ALA A 204 -7.46 -17.65 19.07
C ALA A 204 -7.62 -19.18 19.05
N GLU A 205 -8.16 -19.76 17.96
CA GLU A 205 -8.33 -21.18 17.77
C GLU A 205 -7.08 -21.85 17.15
N LEU A 206 -6.18 -21.04 16.57
CA LEU A 206 -4.92 -21.47 15.95
C LEU A 206 -3.75 -21.47 16.92
#